data_93374a9e8aced4e8b0bf76e1a9aace25
#
_entry.id   93374a9e8aced4e8b0bf76e1a9aace25
#
_cell.length_a   1.000
_cell.length_b   1.000
_cell.length_c   1.000
_cell.angle_alpha   90.00
_cell.angle_beta   90.00
_cell.angle_gamma   90.00
#
_symmetry.space_group_name_H-M   'P 1'
#
loop_
_entity.id
_entity.type
_entity.pdbx_description
1 polymer ?
#
loop_
_entity_poly.entity_id
_entity_poly.type
_entity_poly.pdbx_seq_one_letter_code
_entity_poly.pdbx_strand_id
1 'polypeptide(L)'
;MGIETLNAFEKYIPKFGLFILVHTSNPGAKDLQEQTTIENKKLYEILIDKLNPKISKNIGKHNLSSIGIVTGATYPKELEHIRKKLPYAPFLIPGFGKQGGSIEDARLGLLPDKKYKNKFNSGIINSSRGLCFPISANNCNDIKSWKKEIYRNLEENISNLHL
;
A
#
# COMPACT_ATOMS: atom_id res chain seq x y z
N MET A 1 -15.34 -2.60 18.12
CA MET A 1 -14.27 -3.17 17.30
C MET A 1 -13.01 -2.36 17.56
N GLY A 2 -11.99 -2.93 18.12
CA GLY A 2 -10.77 -2.24 18.54
C GLY A 2 -9.52 -3.06 18.25
N ILE A 3 -8.37 -2.62 18.76
CA ILE A 3 -7.05 -3.23 18.52
C ILE A 3 -6.96 -4.67 19.06
N GLU A 4 -7.81 -5.03 20.03
CA GLU A 4 -7.91 -6.38 20.60
C GLU A 4 -8.38 -7.43 19.55
N THR A 5 -9.03 -7.01 18.47
CA THR A 5 -9.40 -7.90 17.36
C THR A 5 -8.19 -8.62 16.78
N LEU A 6 -7.01 -7.98 16.83
CA LEU A 6 -5.76 -8.57 16.35
C LEU A 6 -5.28 -9.75 17.19
N ASN A 7 -5.70 -9.84 18.46
CA ASN A 7 -5.26 -10.91 19.37
C ASN A 7 -5.65 -12.30 18.83
N ALA A 8 -6.79 -12.40 18.12
CA ALA A 8 -7.22 -13.65 17.49
C ALA A 8 -6.22 -14.18 16.44
N PHE A 9 -5.42 -13.29 15.85
CA PHE A 9 -4.45 -13.59 14.81
C PHE A 9 -3.02 -13.71 15.35
N GLU A 10 -2.72 -13.23 16.56
CA GLU A 10 -1.36 -13.20 17.12
C GLU A 10 -0.71 -14.58 17.17
N LYS A 11 -1.47 -15.63 17.41
CA LYS A 11 -0.97 -17.02 17.42
C LYS A 11 -0.44 -17.52 16.08
N TYR A 12 -0.80 -16.84 14.99
CA TYR A 12 -0.37 -17.19 13.65
C TYR A 12 0.86 -16.40 13.18
N ILE A 13 1.21 -15.33 13.89
CA ILE A 13 2.39 -14.51 13.64
C ILE A 13 3.60 -15.17 14.33
N PRO A 14 4.78 -15.25 13.70
CA PRO A 14 5.20 -14.68 12.41
C PRO A 14 5.02 -15.61 11.20
N LYS A 15 4.40 -16.77 11.37
CA LYS A 15 4.22 -17.75 10.27
C LYS A 15 3.40 -17.21 9.13
N PHE A 16 2.39 -16.37 9.44
CA PHE A 16 1.54 -15.66 8.47
C PHE A 16 1.60 -14.15 8.74
N GLY A 17 1.48 -13.36 7.67
CA GLY A 17 1.37 -11.91 7.78
C GLY A 17 -0.09 -11.46 7.81
N LEU A 18 -0.31 -10.25 8.32
CA LEU A 18 -1.61 -9.55 8.31
C LEU A 18 -1.46 -8.24 7.57
N PHE A 19 -2.49 -7.85 6.81
CA PHE A 19 -2.65 -6.50 6.31
C PHE A 19 -3.89 -5.86 6.93
N ILE A 20 -3.71 -4.70 7.56
CA ILE A 20 -4.76 -3.96 8.26
C ILE A 20 -5.11 -2.71 7.46
N LEU A 21 -6.39 -2.52 7.16
CA LEU A 21 -6.85 -1.34 6.45
C LEU A 21 -6.73 -0.11 7.34
N VAL A 22 -5.91 0.85 6.90
CA VAL A 22 -5.67 2.12 7.60
C VAL A 22 -6.31 3.28 6.87
N HIS A 23 -6.00 3.45 5.57
CA HIS A 23 -6.53 4.55 4.77
C HIS A 23 -6.84 4.08 3.35
N THR A 24 -8.09 4.15 2.93
CA THR A 24 -8.53 3.67 1.61
C THR A 24 -8.20 4.66 0.49
N SER A 25 -8.16 4.18 -0.76
CA SER A 25 -7.93 5.01 -1.94
C SER A 25 -9.19 5.65 -2.52
N ASN A 26 -10.38 5.29 -2.02
CA ASN A 26 -11.65 5.81 -2.51
C ASN A 26 -12.04 7.13 -1.83
N PRO A 27 -12.87 7.98 -2.47
CA PRO A 27 -13.32 9.26 -1.90
C PRO A 27 -13.97 9.15 -0.53
N GLY A 28 -14.68 8.04 -0.24
CA GLY A 28 -15.33 7.77 1.05
C GLY A 28 -14.36 7.62 2.24
N ALA A 29 -13.04 7.66 2.03
CA ALA A 29 -12.07 7.78 3.12
C ALA A 29 -12.37 8.99 4.03
N LYS A 30 -12.88 10.07 3.45
CA LYS A 30 -13.24 11.30 4.16
C LYS A 30 -14.43 11.14 5.10
N ASP A 31 -15.31 10.17 4.83
CA ASP A 31 -16.53 9.98 5.62
C ASP A 31 -16.22 9.41 7.01
N LEU A 32 -15.14 8.65 7.15
CA LEU A 32 -14.75 8.01 8.40
C LEU A 32 -13.27 8.25 8.75
N GLN A 33 -12.35 7.86 7.89
CA GLN A 33 -10.93 7.75 8.22
C GLN A 33 -10.28 9.11 8.44
N GLU A 34 -10.77 10.15 7.75
CA GLU A 34 -10.30 11.54 7.88
C GLU A 34 -11.11 12.39 8.88
N GLN A 35 -12.08 11.81 9.57
CA GLN A 35 -12.80 12.53 10.62
C GLN A 35 -11.86 12.89 11.77
N THR A 36 -11.92 14.14 12.18
CA THR A 36 -11.11 14.66 13.30
C THR A 36 -11.81 14.38 14.62
N THR A 37 -11.08 13.81 15.54
CA THR A 37 -11.55 13.52 16.90
C THR A 37 -11.42 14.74 17.82
N ILE A 38 -11.97 14.64 19.03
CA ILE A 38 -11.83 15.66 20.10
C ILE A 38 -10.37 15.92 20.49
N GLU A 39 -9.45 14.96 20.23
CA GLU A 39 -8.01 15.10 20.45
C GLU A 39 -7.29 15.80 19.28
N ASN A 40 -8.04 16.35 18.32
CA ASN A 40 -7.52 16.98 17.10
C ASN A 40 -6.63 16.06 16.25
N LYS A 41 -6.91 14.74 16.27
CA LYS A 41 -6.29 13.72 15.44
C LYS A 41 -7.31 13.12 14.47
N LYS A 42 -6.90 12.83 13.24
CA LYS A 42 -7.71 12.06 12.32
C LYS A 42 -7.84 10.61 12.80
N LEU A 43 -8.94 9.94 12.47
CA LEU A 43 -9.19 8.58 12.93
C LEU A 43 -8.10 7.60 12.46
N TYR A 44 -7.59 7.74 11.23
CA TYR A 44 -6.48 6.90 10.74
C TYR A 44 -5.18 7.13 11.56
N GLU A 45 -4.94 8.35 12.07
CA GLU A 45 -3.76 8.64 12.89
C GLU A 45 -3.83 7.93 14.25
N ILE A 46 -5.01 7.91 14.86
CA ILE A 46 -5.24 7.14 16.10
C ILE A 46 -5.00 5.65 15.84
N LEU A 47 -5.46 5.14 14.70
CA LEU A 47 -5.28 3.73 14.35
C LEU A 47 -3.79 3.38 14.19
N ILE A 48 -3.00 4.21 13.48
CA ILE A 48 -1.57 3.95 13.31
C ILE A 48 -0.79 4.05 14.63
N ASP A 49 -1.15 5.01 15.52
CA ASP A 49 -0.55 5.12 16.85
C ASP A 49 -0.78 3.83 17.66
N LYS A 50 -1.95 3.22 17.58
CA LYS A 50 -2.28 1.96 18.26
C LYS A 50 -1.66 0.71 17.60
N LEU A 51 -1.44 0.74 16.29
CA LEU A 51 -0.80 -0.35 15.54
C LEU A 51 0.72 -0.38 15.72
N ASN A 52 1.36 0.78 15.86
CA ASN A 52 2.81 0.90 15.90
C ASN A 52 3.49 -0.01 16.94
N PRO A 53 3.05 -0.12 18.20
CA PRO A 53 3.63 -1.06 19.16
C PRO A 53 3.56 -2.53 18.72
N LYS A 54 2.43 -2.95 18.10
CA LYS A 54 2.26 -4.31 17.60
C LYS A 54 3.14 -4.57 16.38
N ILE A 55 3.25 -3.61 15.45
CA ILE A 55 4.14 -3.66 14.30
C ILE A 55 5.59 -3.81 14.76
N SER A 56 6.04 -2.95 15.69
CA SER A 56 7.41 -2.95 16.21
C SER A 56 7.77 -4.25 16.93
N LYS A 57 6.84 -4.86 17.65
CA LYS A 57 7.04 -6.14 18.34
C LYS A 57 7.24 -7.32 17.38
N ASN A 58 6.71 -7.23 16.15
CA ASN A 58 6.70 -8.33 15.18
C ASN A 58 7.68 -8.13 14.01
N ILE A 59 8.75 -7.36 14.21
CA ILE A 59 9.79 -7.16 13.20
C ILE A 59 10.61 -8.44 13.03
N GLY A 60 10.73 -8.90 11.77
CA GLY A 60 11.49 -10.08 11.39
C GLY A 60 12.91 -9.76 10.92
N LYS A 61 13.60 -10.79 10.41
CA LYS A 61 15.01 -10.73 9.97
C LYS A 61 15.30 -9.75 8.83
N HIS A 62 14.29 -9.31 8.10
CA HIS A 62 14.42 -8.36 6.98
C HIS A 62 14.06 -6.92 7.38
N ASN A 63 14.00 -6.62 8.67
CA ASN A 63 13.56 -5.32 9.21
C ASN A 63 12.14 -4.92 8.77
N LEU A 64 11.31 -5.89 8.44
CA LEU A 64 9.89 -5.69 8.17
C LEU A 64 9.07 -6.50 9.16
N SER A 65 7.96 -5.93 9.57
CA SER A 65 6.98 -6.59 10.44
C SER A 65 6.15 -7.60 9.68
N SER A 66 5.66 -8.63 10.37
CA SER A 66 4.60 -9.51 9.88
C SER A 66 3.22 -8.82 9.85
N ILE A 67 3.12 -7.60 10.40
CA ILE A 67 1.92 -6.79 10.35
C ILE A 67 2.14 -5.64 9.39
N GLY A 68 1.46 -5.70 8.25
CA GLY A 68 1.41 -4.67 7.23
C GLY A 68 0.13 -3.86 7.30
N ILE A 69 0.05 -2.82 6.48
CA ILE A 69 -1.12 -1.97 6.36
C ILE A 69 -1.54 -1.79 4.91
N VAL A 70 -2.83 -1.49 4.71
CA VAL A 70 -3.35 -1.04 3.42
C VAL A 70 -3.55 0.46 3.50
N THR A 71 -2.93 1.20 2.57
CA THR A 71 -3.05 2.65 2.46
C THR A 71 -2.98 3.09 1.00
N GLY A 72 -3.92 3.96 0.57
CA GLY A 72 -4.10 4.30 -0.84
C GLY A 72 -3.10 5.32 -1.37
N ALA A 73 -2.73 5.19 -2.66
CA ALA A 73 -1.87 6.14 -3.38
C ALA A 73 -2.58 7.47 -3.74
N THR A 74 -3.91 7.54 -3.64
CA THR A 74 -4.70 8.73 -3.99
C THR A 74 -4.58 9.87 -2.98
N TYR A 75 -3.95 9.62 -1.85
CA TYR A 75 -3.71 10.59 -0.76
C TYR A 75 -2.21 10.61 -0.42
N PRO A 76 -1.36 11.23 -1.26
CA PRO A 76 0.09 11.13 -1.14
C PRO A 76 0.66 11.71 0.16
N LYS A 77 0.08 12.80 0.67
CA LYS A 77 0.51 13.41 1.95
C LYS A 77 0.24 12.49 3.14
N GLU A 78 -0.93 11.87 3.18
CA GLU A 78 -1.31 10.89 4.19
C GLU A 78 -0.44 9.63 4.07
N LEU A 79 -0.21 9.14 2.86
CA LEU A 79 0.65 7.99 2.59
C LEU A 79 2.07 8.21 3.11
N GLU A 80 2.68 9.35 2.81
CA GLU A 80 4.02 9.73 3.29
C GLU A 80 4.04 9.87 4.82
N HIS A 81 3.03 10.52 5.40
CA HIS A 81 2.91 10.67 6.85
C HIS A 81 2.82 9.29 7.53
N ILE A 82 1.98 8.40 7.04
CA ILE A 82 1.82 7.04 7.57
C ILE A 82 3.14 6.27 7.45
N ARG A 83 3.85 6.38 6.33
CA ARG A 83 5.16 5.72 6.15
C ARG A 83 6.19 6.19 7.18
N LYS A 84 6.25 7.49 7.46
CA LYS A 84 7.15 8.05 8.49
C LYS A 84 6.82 7.51 9.88
N LYS A 85 5.54 7.30 10.19
CA LYS A 85 5.07 6.76 11.48
C LYS A 85 5.26 5.25 11.61
N LEU A 86 5.17 4.50 10.51
CA LEU A 86 5.22 3.03 10.48
C LEU A 86 6.36 2.53 9.55
N PRO A 87 7.64 2.80 9.88
CA PRO A 87 8.75 2.50 8.99
C PRO A 87 8.97 0.98 8.78
N TYR A 88 8.52 0.15 9.71
CA TYR A 88 8.71 -1.30 9.65
C TYR A 88 7.51 -2.07 9.08
N ALA A 89 6.38 -1.41 8.82
CA ALA A 89 5.21 -2.07 8.26
C ALA A 89 5.38 -2.29 6.74
N PRO A 90 5.12 -3.48 6.21
CA PRO A 90 4.85 -3.65 4.78
C PRO A 90 3.59 -2.90 4.38
N PHE A 91 3.63 -2.15 3.27
CA PHE A 91 2.46 -1.42 2.77
C PHE A 91 1.87 -2.13 1.55
N LEU A 92 0.57 -2.35 1.54
CA LEU A 92 -0.20 -2.65 0.34
C LEU A 92 -0.83 -1.33 -0.12
N ILE A 93 -0.46 -0.87 -1.33
CA ILE A 93 -0.75 0.47 -1.83
C ILE A 93 -1.67 0.38 -3.05
N PRO A 94 -2.99 0.33 -2.86
CA PRO A 94 -3.95 0.41 -3.96
C PRO A 94 -4.16 1.86 -4.42
N GLY A 95 -4.86 2.01 -5.55
CA GLY A 95 -5.29 3.31 -6.07
C GLY A 95 -4.38 3.92 -7.11
N PHE A 96 -3.33 3.21 -7.51
CA PHE A 96 -2.49 3.57 -8.65
C PHE A 96 -3.24 3.44 -9.98
N GLY A 97 -3.09 4.42 -10.87
CA GLY A 97 -3.68 4.45 -12.21
C GLY A 97 -5.12 4.94 -12.23
N LYS A 98 -6.09 4.10 -12.60
CA LYS A 98 -7.50 4.53 -12.83
C LYS A 98 -8.22 5.19 -11.62
N GLN A 99 -7.68 5.12 -10.43
CA GLN A 99 -8.21 5.82 -9.26
C GLN A 99 -7.55 7.19 -9.01
N GLY A 100 -6.57 7.58 -9.84
CA GLY A 100 -5.95 8.90 -9.83
C GLY A 100 -4.60 9.00 -9.11
N GLY A 101 -4.14 7.96 -8.40
CA GLY A 101 -2.78 7.94 -7.86
C GLY A 101 -1.73 7.76 -8.97
N SER A 102 -0.67 8.53 -8.94
CA SER A 102 0.49 8.38 -9.82
C SER A 102 1.47 7.33 -9.27
N ILE A 103 2.48 6.97 -10.06
CA ILE A 103 3.56 6.09 -9.61
C ILE A 103 4.44 6.82 -8.58
N GLU A 104 4.65 8.12 -8.75
CA GLU A 104 5.38 9.01 -7.85
C GLU A 104 4.68 9.08 -6.50
N ASP A 105 3.36 9.22 -6.49
CA ASP A 105 2.55 9.19 -5.27
C ASP A 105 2.69 7.84 -4.55
N ALA A 106 2.58 6.74 -5.28
CA ALA A 106 2.70 5.39 -4.70
C ALA A 106 4.08 5.13 -4.10
N ARG A 107 5.16 5.70 -4.68
CA ARG A 107 6.53 5.60 -4.16
C ARG A 107 6.68 6.18 -2.75
N LEU A 108 5.89 7.19 -2.38
CA LEU A 108 5.94 7.79 -1.04
C LEU A 108 5.63 6.76 0.07
N GLY A 109 4.93 5.69 -0.29
CA GLY A 109 4.67 4.57 0.61
C GLY A 109 5.77 3.51 0.65
N LEU A 110 6.83 3.62 -0.14
CA LEU A 110 7.93 2.68 -0.21
C LEU A 110 9.18 3.23 0.47
N LEU A 111 10.12 2.34 0.81
CA LEU A 111 11.46 2.72 1.27
C LEU A 111 12.49 2.38 0.21
N PRO A 112 13.52 3.22 0.01
CA PRO A 112 14.63 2.89 -0.86
C PRO A 112 15.31 1.60 -0.39
N ASP A 113 15.66 0.73 -1.33
CA ASP A 113 16.44 -0.45 -1.01
C ASP A 113 17.88 -0.06 -0.68
N LYS A 114 18.41 -0.57 0.43
CA LYS A 114 19.78 -0.24 0.87
C LYS A 114 20.86 -0.91 0.03
N LYS A 115 20.53 -2.01 -0.63
CA LYS A 115 21.48 -2.84 -1.39
C LYS A 115 21.48 -2.50 -2.88
N TYR A 116 20.33 -2.16 -3.42
CA TYR A 116 20.16 -1.97 -4.86
C TYR A 116 19.69 -0.55 -5.15
N LYS A 117 20.57 0.23 -5.83
CA LYS A 117 20.25 1.59 -6.27
C LYS A 117 18.99 1.60 -7.15
N ASN A 118 18.14 2.61 -6.99
CA ASN A 118 16.88 2.79 -7.72
C ASN A 118 15.87 1.66 -7.54
N LYS A 119 16.02 0.83 -6.49
CA LYS A 119 14.99 -0.13 -6.10
C LYS A 119 14.31 0.29 -4.81
N PHE A 120 13.07 -0.15 -4.66
CA PHE A 120 12.25 0.10 -3.49
C PHE A 120 11.82 -1.21 -2.87
N ASN A 121 11.60 -1.18 -1.56
CA ASN A 121 11.10 -2.30 -0.79
C ASN A 121 10.00 -1.86 0.20
N SER A 122 9.62 -2.72 1.10
CA SER A 122 8.65 -2.48 2.17
C SER A 122 7.21 -2.22 1.71
N GLY A 123 6.88 -2.50 0.45
CA GLY A 123 5.51 -2.38 -0.02
C GLY A 123 5.23 -3.06 -1.35
N ILE A 124 3.94 -3.19 -1.64
CA ILE A 124 3.38 -3.75 -2.87
C ILE A 124 2.40 -2.73 -3.44
N ILE A 125 2.69 -2.21 -4.63
CA ILE A 125 1.76 -1.35 -5.36
C ILE A 125 0.76 -2.25 -6.09
N ASN A 126 -0.53 -2.00 -5.91
CA ASN A 126 -1.60 -2.77 -6.53
C ASN A 126 -2.41 -1.92 -7.52
N SER A 127 -2.51 -2.39 -8.76
CA SER A 127 -3.33 -1.77 -9.80
C SER A 127 -4.02 -2.83 -10.65
N SER A 128 -5.26 -3.21 -10.29
CA SER A 128 -5.98 -4.25 -11.02
C SER A 128 -6.43 -3.77 -12.41
N ARG A 129 -7.26 -2.73 -12.47
CA ARG A 129 -7.81 -2.22 -13.75
C ARG A 129 -6.74 -1.61 -14.65
N GLY A 130 -5.79 -0.88 -14.08
CA GLY A 130 -4.71 -0.24 -14.84
C GLY A 130 -3.76 -1.25 -15.49
N LEU A 131 -3.49 -2.37 -14.84
CA LEU A 131 -2.61 -3.41 -15.36
C LEU A 131 -3.35 -4.40 -16.27
N CYS A 132 -4.50 -4.94 -15.82
CA CYS A 132 -5.18 -6.01 -16.54
C CYS A 132 -6.04 -5.53 -17.71
N PHE A 133 -6.42 -4.23 -17.74
CA PHE A 133 -7.27 -3.65 -18.77
C PHE A 133 -6.70 -2.32 -19.28
N PRO A 134 -5.46 -2.31 -19.84
CA PRO A 134 -4.91 -1.12 -20.44
C PRO A 134 -5.74 -0.71 -21.67
N ILE A 135 -5.81 0.60 -21.95
CA ILE A 135 -6.59 1.12 -23.08
C ILE A 135 -6.11 0.50 -24.41
N SER A 136 -4.81 0.28 -24.56
CA SER A 136 -4.21 -0.37 -25.73
C SER A 136 -4.72 -1.80 -26.00
N ALA A 137 -5.21 -2.48 -24.97
CA ALA A 137 -5.76 -3.83 -25.11
C ALA A 137 -7.23 -3.86 -25.58
N ASN A 138 -7.93 -2.72 -25.63
CA ASN A 138 -9.34 -2.66 -26.04
C ASN A 138 -9.55 -3.07 -27.49
N ASN A 139 -8.56 -2.92 -28.36
CA ASN A 139 -8.62 -3.25 -29.79
C ASN A 139 -7.99 -4.62 -30.12
N CYS A 140 -7.65 -5.42 -29.13
CA CYS A 140 -7.10 -6.75 -29.34
C CYS A 140 -8.23 -7.74 -29.67
N ASN A 141 -8.09 -8.44 -30.81
CA ASN A 141 -9.09 -9.40 -31.30
C ASN A 141 -8.84 -10.82 -30.83
N ASP A 142 -7.73 -11.10 -30.15
CA ASP A 142 -7.35 -12.42 -29.67
C ASP A 142 -6.58 -12.35 -28.33
N ILE A 143 -6.54 -13.47 -27.62
CA ILE A 143 -5.88 -13.59 -26.31
C ILE A 143 -4.37 -13.34 -26.39
N LYS A 144 -3.72 -13.67 -27.50
CA LYS A 144 -2.26 -13.54 -27.65
C LYS A 144 -1.85 -12.05 -27.72
N SER A 145 -2.54 -11.29 -28.56
CA SER A 145 -2.34 -9.84 -28.68
C SER A 145 -2.71 -9.13 -27.36
N TRP A 146 -3.80 -9.52 -26.73
CA TRP A 146 -4.21 -8.98 -25.44
C TRP A 146 -3.14 -9.22 -24.34
N LYS A 147 -2.61 -10.43 -24.21
CA LYS A 147 -1.52 -10.73 -23.27
C LYS A 147 -0.28 -9.89 -23.55
N LYS A 148 0.10 -9.70 -24.81
CA LYS A 148 1.25 -8.87 -25.18
C LYS A 148 1.10 -7.43 -24.70
N GLU A 149 -0.09 -6.84 -24.84
CA GLU A 149 -0.36 -5.49 -24.36
C GLU A 149 -0.31 -5.39 -22.83
N ILE A 150 -0.79 -6.41 -22.10
CA ILE A 150 -0.67 -6.45 -20.65
C ILE A 150 0.79 -6.52 -20.21
N TYR A 151 1.59 -7.38 -20.81
CA TYR A 151 3.02 -7.48 -20.48
C TYR A 151 3.75 -6.16 -20.76
N ARG A 152 3.51 -5.54 -21.90
CA ARG A 152 4.10 -4.22 -22.23
C ARG A 152 3.73 -3.18 -21.17
N ASN A 153 2.45 -3.08 -20.84
CA ASN A 153 1.97 -2.14 -19.82
C ASN A 153 2.57 -2.42 -18.43
N LEU A 154 2.78 -3.68 -18.08
CA LEU A 154 3.44 -4.05 -16.83
C LEU A 154 4.90 -3.62 -16.82
N GLU A 155 5.64 -3.89 -17.90
CA GLU A 155 7.06 -3.49 -18.04
C GLU A 155 7.24 -1.98 -17.97
N GLU A 156 6.39 -1.21 -18.64
CA GLU A 156 6.37 0.27 -18.57
C GLU A 156 6.15 0.76 -17.13
N ASN A 157 5.19 0.19 -16.42
CA ASN A 157 4.91 0.57 -15.02
C ASN A 157 6.06 0.19 -14.07
N ILE A 158 6.71 -0.96 -14.28
CA ILE A 158 7.88 -1.37 -13.49
C ILE A 158 9.05 -0.42 -13.77
N SER A 159 9.30 -0.07 -15.03
CA SER A 159 10.36 0.87 -15.40
C SER A 159 10.15 2.23 -14.75
N ASN A 160 8.93 2.76 -14.81
CA ASN A 160 8.56 4.03 -14.18
C ASN A 160 8.67 3.99 -12.64
N LEU A 161 8.48 2.83 -12.02
CA LEU A 161 8.66 2.68 -10.57
C LEU A 161 10.12 2.82 -10.16
N HIS A 162 11.06 2.44 -11.00
CA HIS A 162 12.50 2.40 -10.72
C HIS A 162 13.30 3.61 -11.24
N LEU A 163 12.65 4.58 -11.86
CA LEU A 163 13.22 5.87 -12.23
C LEU A 163 13.26 6.80 -11.01
#